data_827cc574dd79da0fed5905931598f174
#
_entry.id   827cc574dd79da0fed5905931598f174
#
_cell.length_a   1.000
_cell.length_b   1.000
_cell.length_c   1.000
_cell.angle_alpha   90.00
_cell.angle_beta   90.00
_cell.angle_gamma   90.00
#
_symmetry.space_group_name_H-M   'P 1'
#
loop_
_entity.id
_entity.type
_entity.pdbx_description
1 polymer ?
#
loop_
_entity_poly.entity_id
_entity_poly.type
_entity_poly.pdbx_seq_one_letter_code
_entity_poly.pdbx_strand_id
1 'polypeptide(L)'
;MPVVKAVTCPVCGSLCDDIELTIEDGKIVKVKNGCAMCESKFLGYNSEHRFLKPLTRKNGKLVKTSLSEAAKRAAEILAEANYPVLYGWSSTNCEAIRVGLELAEEVGGVIDNTSTV
;
A
#
# COMPACT_ATOMS: atom_id res chain seq x y z
N MET A 1 18.45 -0.11 22.56
CA MET A 1 17.47 0.18 21.46
C MET A 1 18.25 0.45 20.18
N PRO A 2 18.15 -0.39 19.16
CA PRO A 2 18.81 -0.15 17.89
C PRO A 2 18.21 1.09 17.21
N VAL A 3 19.08 1.90 16.61
CA VAL A 3 18.71 3.05 15.78
C VAL A 3 19.13 2.74 14.35
N VAL A 4 18.17 2.70 13.44
CA VAL A 4 18.42 2.58 11.99
C VAL A 4 18.54 3.99 11.42
N LYS A 5 19.65 4.28 10.73
CA LYS A 5 19.94 5.57 10.14
C LYS A 5 19.87 5.53 8.62
N ALA A 6 19.83 6.71 8.01
CA ALA A 6 19.76 6.87 6.55
C ALA A 6 18.58 6.13 5.92
N VAL A 7 17.41 6.21 6.56
CA VAL A 7 16.18 5.63 6.04
C VAL A 7 15.53 6.65 5.10
N THR A 8 15.18 6.21 3.91
CA THR A 8 14.46 7.04 2.94
C THR A 8 12.96 7.06 3.26
N CYS A 9 12.37 8.25 3.31
CA CYS A 9 10.93 8.43 3.49
C CYS A 9 10.20 8.34 2.14
N PRO A 10 9.30 7.38 1.94
CA PRO A 10 8.59 7.20 0.67
C PRO A 10 7.26 7.96 0.58
N VAL A 11 6.97 8.89 1.52
CA VAL A 11 5.62 9.47 1.65
C VAL A 11 5.33 10.53 0.59
N CYS A 12 6.29 11.38 0.27
CA CYS A 12 6.12 12.44 -0.72
C CYS A 12 7.34 12.54 -1.64
N GLY A 13 7.26 13.38 -2.65
CA GLY A 13 8.31 13.55 -3.66
C GLY A 13 9.64 14.15 -3.14
N SER A 14 9.70 14.61 -1.89
CA SER A 14 10.95 15.13 -1.29
C SER A 14 11.98 14.04 -1.03
N LEU A 15 11.58 12.78 -0.87
CA LEU A 15 12.45 11.61 -0.68
C LEU A 15 13.57 11.84 0.35
N CYS A 16 13.21 12.43 1.53
CA CYS A 16 14.17 12.64 2.62
C CYS A 16 14.86 11.32 2.96
N ASP A 17 16.19 11.29 3.01
CA ASP A 17 17.02 10.09 3.18
C ASP A 17 17.85 10.09 4.48
N ASP A 18 17.65 11.08 5.32
CA ASP A 18 18.35 11.29 6.60
C ASP A 18 17.52 10.86 7.84
N ILE A 19 16.42 10.12 7.62
CA ILE A 19 15.53 9.70 8.69
C ILE A 19 16.24 8.70 9.61
N GLU A 20 16.09 8.89 10.92
CA GLU A 20 16.53 7.93 11.95
C GLU A 20 15.32 7.31 12.63
N LEU A 21 15.29 5.98 12.69
CA LEU A 21 14.23 5.21 13.35
C LEU A 21 14.76 4.51 14.60
N THR A 22 14.13 4.72 15.75
CA THR A 22 14.40 3.95 16.96
C THR A 22 13.43 2.76 17.00
N ILE A 23 13.97 1.56 17.26
CA ILE A 23 13.20 0.32 17.28
C ILE A 23 13.26 -0.31 18.69
N GLU A 24 12.10 -0.68 19.22
CA GLU A 24 11.94 -1.44 20.47
C GLU A 24 11.01 -2.64 20.17
N ASP A 25 11.44 -3.81 20.56
CA ASP A 25 10.66 -5.06 20.41
C ASP A 25 10.07 -5.24 19.00
N GLY A 26 10.87 -4.89 17.98
CA GLY A 26 10.45 -4.97 16.58
C GLY A 26 9.47 -3.88 16.13
N LYS A 27 9.21 -2.88 16.95
CA LYS A 27 8.31 -1.76 16.65
C LYS A 27 9.10 -0.45 16.52
N ILE A 28 8.66 0.40 15.58
CA ILE A 28 9.19 1.76 15.46
C ILE A 28 8.54 2.61 16.57
N VAL A 29 9.35 3.12 17.48
CA VAL A 29 8.87 3.90 18.64
C VAL A 29 9.22 5.39 18.53
N LYS A 30 10.19 5.75 17.67
CA LYS A 30 10.59 7.14 17.48
C LYS A 30 11.11 7.34 16.06
N VAL A 31 10.75 8.48 15.49
CA VAL A 31 11.24 8.99 14.20
C VAL A 31 11.97 10.30 14.46
N LYS A 32 13.15 10.49 13.87
CA LYS A 32 13.92 11.72 13.93
C LYS A 32 14.23 12.20 12.52
N ASN A 33 14.37 13.50 12.32
CA ASN A 33 14.55 14.19 11.04
C ASN A 33 13.36 14.06 10.07
N GLY A 34 12.23 13.52 10.52
CA GLY A 34 11.00 13.42 9.74
C GLY A 34 10.05 14.59 9.98
N CYS A 35 9.30 14.98 8.95
CA CYS A 35 8.15 15.88 9.13
C CYS A 35 6.96 15.11 9.74
N ALA A 36 5.89 15.79 10.13
CA ALA A 36 4.70 15.19 10.75
C ALA A 36 4.09 14.05 9.91
N MET A 37 4.07 14.16 8.58
CA MET A 37 3.58 13.09 7.69
C MET A 37 4.49 11.86 7.74
N CYS A 38 5.81 12.06 7.69
CA CYS A 38 6.79 10.99 7.79
C CYS A 38 6.66 10.25 9.13
N GLU A 39 6.63 10.99 10.24
CA GLU A 39 6.46 10.44 11.59
C GLU A 39 5.17 9.63 11.71
N SER A 40 4.04 10.20 11.27
CA SER A 40 2.73 9.52 11.29
C SER A 40 2.75 8.20 10.51
N LYS A 41 3.42 8.15 9.37
CA LYS A 41 3.48 6.94 8.54
C LYS A 41 4.37 5.85 9.15
N PHE A 42 5.55 6.21 9.66
CA PHE A 42 6.43 5.24 10.29
C PHE A 42 5.86 4.71 11.62
N LEU A 43 5.30 5.58 12.48
CA LEU A 43 4.66 5.14 13.72
C LEU A 43 3.36 4.38 13.46
N GLY A 44 2.60 4.76 12.43
CA GLY A 44 1.37 4.09 12.01
C GLY A 44 1.59 2.65 11.51
N TYR A 45 2.83 2.25 11.19
CA TYR A 45 3.17 0.88 10.83
C TYR A 45 2.74 -0.13 11.91
N ASN A 46 2.79 0.24 13.18
CA ASN A 46 2.41 -0.60 14.32
C ASN A 46 0.94 -0.44 14.73
N SER A 47 0.14 0.31 13.97
CA SER A 47 -1.26 0.58 14.30
C SER A 47 -2.09 -0.70 14.33
N GLU A 48 -2.94 -0.85 15.35
CA GLU A 48 -3.92 -1.92 15.47
C GLU A 48 -4.98 -1.91 14.36
N HIS A 49 -5.19 -0.75 13.71
CA HIS A 49 -6.11 -0.60 12.59
C HIS A 49 -5.55 -1.12 11.27
N ARG A 50 -4.30 -1.56 11.25
CA ARG A 50 -3.66 -2.09 10.05
C ARG A 50 -4.13 -3.51 9.77
N PHE A 51 -4.57 -3.77 8.54
CA PHE A 51 -4.87 -5.12 8.09
C PHE A 51 -3.57 -5.89 7.81
N LEU A 52 -3.31 -6.93 8.62
CA LEU A 52 -2.11 -7.76 8.51
C LEU A 52 -2.34 -9.05 7.70
N LYS A 53 -3.58 -9.31 7.31
CA LYS A 53 -3.98 -10.51 6.54
C LYS A 53 -4.97 -10.14 5.46
N PRO A 54 -4.99 -10.86 4.33
CA PRO A 54 -6.01 -10.69 3.32
C PRO A 54 -7.42 -10.88 3.90
N LEU A 55 -8.34 -10.08 3.41
CA LEU A 55 -9.75 -10.12 3.80
C LEU A 55 -10.62 -10.21 2.54
N THR A 56 -11.68 -10.98 2.59
CA THR A 56 -12.74 -10.99 1.59
C THR A 56 -14.09 -10.67 2.23
N ARG A 57 -15.02 -10.13 1.46
CA ARG A 57 -16.37 -9.85 1.93
C ARG A 57 -17.26 -11.08 1.70
N LYS A 58 -17.82 -11.64 2.78
CA LYS A 58 -18.82 -12.71 2.75
C LYS A 58 -20.04 -12.25 3.55
N ASN A 59 -21.22 -12.27 2.93
CA ASN A 59 -22.48 -11.85 3.56
C ASN A 59 -22.39 -10.45 4.24
N GLY A 60 -21.77 -9.48 3.55
CA GLY A 60 -21.61 -8.12 4.04
C GLY A 60 -20.47 -7.92 5.06
N LYS A 61 -19.88 -8.97 5.60
CA LYS A 61 -18.81 -8.90 6.62
C LYS A 61 -17.44 -9.22 6.02
N LEU A 62 -16.39 -8.52 6.49
CA LEU A 62 -15.02 -8.85 6.15
C LEU A 62 -14.55 -10.06 6.95
N VAL A 63 -14.06 -11.07 6.26
CA VAL A 63 -13.54 -12.31 6.85
C VAL A 63 -12.09 -12.55 6.39
N LYS A 64 -11.26 -13.08 7.28
CA LYS A 64 -9.87 -13.45 6.96
C LYS A 64 -9.88 -14.59 5.93
N THR A 65 -8.94 -14.50 4.97
CA THR A 65 -8.79 -15.49 3.90
C THR A 65 -7.30 -15.67 3.55
N SER A 66 -6.99 -16.60 2.67
CA SER A 66 -5.65 -16.73 2.10
C SER A 66 -5.41 -15.68 1.01
N LEU A 67 -4.14 -15.38 0.71
CA LEU A 67 -3.79 -14.49 -0.40
C LEU A 67 -4.31 -15.04 -1.74
N SER A 68 -4.18 -16.34 -1.95
CA SER A 68 -4.66 -17.00 -3.17
C SER A 68 -6.18 -16.86 -3.37
N GLU A 69 -6.97 -17.07 -2.30
CA GLU A 69 -8.43 -16.87 -2.37
C GLU A 69 -8.81 -15.41 -2.58
N ALA A 70 -8.10 -14.47 -1.93
CA ALA A 70 -8.34 -13.05 -2.14
C ALA A 70 -8.02 -12.62 -3.58
N ALA A 71 -6.89 -13.09 -4.14
CA ALA A 71 -6.50 -12.83 -5.51
C ALA A 71 -7.49 -13.44 -6.51
N LYS A 72 -7.93 -14.69 -6.28
CA LYS A 72 -8.95 -15.34 -7.10
C LYS A 72 -10.25 -14.53 -7.11
N ARG A 73 -10.71 -14.11 -5.93
CA ARG A 73 -11.93 -13.30 -5.84
C ARG A 73 -11.79 -11.93 -6.53
N ALA A 74 -10.62 -11.30 -6.44
CA ALA A 74 -10.35 -10.05 -7.17
C ALA A 74 -10.38 -10.27 -8.68
N ALA A 75 -9.76 -11.35 -9.18
CA ALA A 75 -9.78 -11.71 -10.60
C ALA A 75 -11.21 -11.99 -11.11
N GLU A 76 -12.03 -12.70 -10.35
CA GLU A 76 -13.45 -12.93 -10.68
C GLU A 76 -14.22 -11.60 -10.83
N ILE A 77 -14.05 -10.67 -9.87
CA ILE A 77 -14.71 -9.36 -9.89
C ILE A 77 -14.29 -8.56 -11.13
N LEU A 78 -12.99 -8.56 -11.47
CA LEU A 78 -12.49 -7.85 -12.64
C LEU A 78 -12.98 -8.47 -13.95
N ALA A 79 -13.00 -9.81 -14.04
CA ALA A 79 -13.47 -10.53 -15.22
C ALA A 79 -14.99 -10.39 -15.47
N GLU A 80 -15.76 -10.23 -14.39
CA GLU A 80 -17.22 -10.00 -14.47
C GLU A 80 -17.60 -8.54 -14.72
N ALA A 81 -16.66 -7.59 -14.53
CA ALA A 81 -16.93 -6.18 -14.67
C ALA A 81 -17.03 -5.78 -16.15
N ASN A 82 -18.04 -4.98 -16.49
CA ASN A 82 -18.19 -4.47 -17.87
C ASN A 82 -17.12 -3.42 -18.24
N TYR A 83 -16.69 -2.62 -17.28
CA TYR A 83 -15.68 -1.56 -17.49
C TYR A 83 -14.93 -1.28 -16.17
N PRO A 84 -13.95 -2.09 -15.81
CA PRO A 84 -13.22 -1.92 -14.56
C PRO A 84 -12.30 -0.70 -14.58
N VAL A 85 -12.17 -0.04 -13.43
CA VAL A 85 -11.27 1.09 -13.20
C VAL A 85 -10.21 0.68 -12.19
N LEU A 86 -8.95 0.75 -12.59
CA LEU A 86 -7.79 0.54 -11.73
C LEU A 86 -7.24 1.91 -11.32
N TYR A 87 -7.44 2.31 -10.06
CA TYR A 87 -7.19 3.67 -9.59
C TYR A 87 -6.23 3.70 -8.40
N GLY A 88 -5.40 4.75 -8.29
CA GLY A 88 -4.63 5.01 -7.08
C GLY A 88 -3.11 4.91 -7.21
N TRP A 89 -2.54 4.79 -8.36
CA TRP A 89 -1.15 4.43 -8.68
C TRP A 89 -0.08 5.50 -8.38
N SER A 90 -0.42 6.65 -7.79
CA SER A 90 0.49 7.78 -7.59
C SER A 90 1.66 7.52 -6.61
N SER A 91 1.53 6.55 -5.70
CA SER A 91 2.54 6.24 -4.67
C SER A 91 2.98 4.79 -4.72
N THR A 92 3.28 4.30 -5.92
CA THR A 92 3.79 2.94 -6.13
C THR A 92 5.01 2.94 -7.06
N ASN A 93 5.73 1.83 -7.15
CA ASN A 93 6.90 1.71 -8.00
C ASN A 93 6.53 1.42 -9.46
N CYS A 94 7.47 1.68 -10.39
CA CYS A 94 7.23 1.52 -11.82
C CYS A 94 6.94 0.06 -12.22
N GLU A 95 7.52 -0.92 -11.52
CA GLU A 95 7.28 -2.33 -11.77
C GLU A 95 5.82 -2.71 -11.49
N ALA A 96 5.27 -2.23 -10.39
CA ALA A 96 3.86 -2.45 -10.06
C ALA A 96 2.92 -1.71 -11.02
N ILE A 97 3.26 -0.49 -11.45
CA ILE A 97 2.47 0.26 -12.45
C ILE A 97 2.42 -0.51 -13.77
N ARG A 98 3.56 -1.06 -14.22
CA ARG A 98 3.60 -1.86 -15.46
C ARG A 98 2.65 -3.06 -15.39
N VAL A 99 2.70 -3.83 -14.29
CA VAL A 99 1.76 -4.95 -14.08
C VAL A 99 0.31 -4.47 -14.02
N GLY A 100 0.07 -3.29 -13.43
CA GLY A 100 -1.25 -2.67 -13.39
C GLY A 100 -1.77 -2.30 -14.79
N LEU A 101 -0.89 -1.79 -15.67
CA LEU A 101 -1.24 -1.50 -17.07
C LEU A 101 -1.58 -2.79 -17.84
N GLU A 102 -0.73 -3.82 -17.73
CA GLU A 102 -0.97 -5.13 -18.35
C GLU A 102 -2.31 -5.72 -17.87
N LEU A 103 -2.62 -5.62 -16.58
CA LEU A 103 -3.90 -6.06 -16.03
C LEU A 103 -5.08 -5.26 -16.59
N ALA A 104 -4.95 -3.93 -16.69
CA ALA A 104 -6.01 -3.09 -17.25
C ALA A 104 -6.30 -3.42 -18.71
N GLU A 105 -5.27 -3.67 -19.51
CA GLU A 105 -5.39 -4.12 -20.91
C GLU A 105 -6.07 -5.48 -20.99
N GLU A 106 -5.66 -6.44 -20.17
CA GLU A 106 -6.22 -7.81 -20.16
C GLU A 106 -7.72 -7.83 -19.81
N VAL A 107 -8.17 -6.98 -18.87
CA VAL A 107 -9.59 -6.93 -18.46
C VAL A 107 -10.42 -5.90 -19.23
N GLY A 108 -9.85 -5.23 -20.25
CA GLY A 108 -10.53 -4.18 -21.02
C GLY A 108 -10.93 -2.98 -20.16
N GLY A 109 -10.16 -2.68 -19.13
CA GLY A 109 -10.42 -1.59 -18.20
C GLY A 109 -9.62 -0.33 -18.48
N VAL A 110 -9.74 0.65 -17.57
CA VAL A 110 -8.92 1.87 -17.59
C VAL A 110 -8.07 1.92 -16.33
N ILE A 111 -6.92 2.56 -16.44
CA ILE A 111 -6.04 2.86 -15.32
C ILE A 111 -5.90 4.37 -15.17
N ASP A 112 -5.95 4.85 -13.95
CA ASP A 112 -5.80 6.26 -13.62
C ASP A 112 -5.14 6.44 -12.25
N ASN A 113 -4.52 7.58 -12.03
CA ASN A 113 -3.84 7.87 -10.77
C ASN A 113 -4.53 8.98 -9.97
N THR A 114 -4.17 9.11 -8.69
CA THR A 114 -4.75 10.12 -7.79
C THR A 114 -4.28 11.55 -8.06
N SER A 115 -3.36 11.76 -9.01
CA SER A 115 -2.80 13.06 -9.36
C SER A 115 -3.31 13.58 -10.70
N THR A 116 -4.19 12.85 -11.36
CA THR A 116 -4.87 13.29 -12.59
C THR A 116 -5.92 14.33 -12.22
N VAL A 117 -5.80 15.52 -12.78
CA VAL A 117 -6.73 16.68 -12.57
C VAL A 117 -7.29 17.09 -13.91
#